data_4a7a9c292c71930bf42762d89d9dac35
#
_entry.id   4a7a9c292c71930bf42762d89d9dac35
#
_cell.length_a   1.000
_cell.length_b   1.000
_cell.length_c   1.000
_cell.angle_alpha   90.00
_cell.angle_beta   90.00
_cell.angle_gamma   90.00
#
_symmetry.space_group_name_H-M   'P 1'
#
loop_
_entity.id
_entity.type
_entity.pdbx_description
1 polymer ?
#
loop_
_entity_poly.entity_id
_entity_poly.type
_entity_poly.pdbx_seq_one_letter_code
_entity_poly.pdbx_strand_id
1 'polypeptide(L)'
;MALQSANVVAEALGSSHNPAAAQKALETALGEHARAIENIAGNIEKQTRWKYAGLDLSPAPLKEVSIGAAIEGFTKAKFGSSGTMTAAALITAALHAIPVKQAGYSGLMLPILEDYTLARRWTERTVTVDQMLAYSAVCGTGLDVIPLPGDISVEQLERMIGDMATLAVKLHKPLSARLLPVAGKKASERTEFEDPFLVNATLQPLP
;
A
#
# COMPACT_ATOMS: atom_id res chain seq x y z
N MET A 1 3.65 -15.78 -5.07
CA MET A 1 4.01 -15.58 -3.65
C MET A 1 3.92 -14.10 -3.35
N ALA A 2 3.55 -13.71 -2.12
CA ALA A 2 3.51 -12.32 -1.65
C ALA A 2 4.39 -12.19 -0.39
N LEU A 3 4.94 -11.00 -0.15
CA LEU A 3 5.86 -10.73 0.95
C LEU A 3 5.25 -9.75 1.95
N GLN A 4 5.53 -9.96 3.23
CA GLN A 4 5.30 -8.97 4.27
C GLN A 4 6.67 -8.36 4.62
N SER A 5 6.98 -7.19 4.07
CA SER A 5 8.33 -6.63 4.11
C SER A 5 8.39 -5.12 4.41
N ALA A 6 7.34 -4.57 5.02
CA ALA A 6 7.33 -3.15 5.39
C ALA A 6 8.45 -2.79 6.39
N ASN A 7 8.89 -3.73 7.24
CA ASN A 7 10.04 -3.57 8.12
C ASN A 7 11.37 -3.41 7.34
N VAL A 8 11.56 -4.17 6.26
CA VAL A 8 12.75 -4.06 5.39
C VAL A 8 12.77 -2.69 4.70
N VAL A 9 11.58 -2.22 4.25
CA VAL A 9 11.45 -0.87 3.69
C VAL A 9 11.81 0.19 4.74
N ALA A 10 11.31 0.06 5.97
CA ALA A 10 11.59 1.01 7.04
C ALA A 10 13.10 1.10 7.36
N GLU A 11 13.79 -0.02 7.42
CA GLU A 11 15.23 -0.08 7.67
C GLU A 11 16.04 0.54 6.53
N ALA A 12 15.72 0.18 5.28
CA ALA A 12 16.38 0.72 4.09
C ALA A 12 16.21 2.23 3.94
N LEU A 13 15.00 2.74 4.19
CA LEU A 13 14.71 4.18 4.17
C LEU A 13 15.38 4.91 5.35
N GLY A 14 15.36 4.31 6.56
CA GLY A 14 15.94 4.90 7.77
C GLY A 14 17.45 5.12 7.69
N SER A 15 18.16 4.31 6.93
CA SER A 15 19.61 4.42 6.68
C SER A 15 19.97 5.40 5.56
N SER A 16 19.00 5.99 4.88
CA SER A 16 19.21 6.74 3.65
C SER A 16 19.10 8.26 3.87
N HIS A 17 19.97 9.03 3.22
CA HIS A 17 20.06 10.49 3.40
C HIS A 17 19.48 11.29 2.21
N ASN A 18 19.17 10.63 1.10
CA ASN A 18 18.59 11.26 -0.10
C ASN A 18 17.82 10.23 -0.94
N PRO A 19 16.97 10.67 -1.86
CA PRO A 19 16.15 9.76 -2.67
C PRO A 19 16.92 8.69 -3.46
N ALA A 20 18.06 9.05 -4.06
CA ALA A 20 18.84 8.10 -4.85
C ALA A 20 19.48 7.00 -3.98
N ALA A 21 20.00 7.38 -2.80
CA ALA A 21 20.51 6.42 -1.82
C ALA A 21 19.38 5.52 -1.28
N ALA A 22 18.20 6.10 -1.02
CA ALA A 22 17.03 5.36 -0.57
C ALA A 22 16.57 4.32 -1.60
N GLN A 23 16.47 4.71 -2.87
CA GLN A 23 16.13 3.79 -3.93
C GLN A 23 17.12 2.62 -4.02
N LYS A 24 18.41 2.92 -4.00
CA LYS A 24 19.48 1.90 -4.05
C LYS A 24 19.45 0.95 -2.85
N ALA A 25 19.20 1.47 -1.65
CA ALA A 25 19.09 0.67 -0.44
C ALA A 25 17.89 -0.29 -0.51
N LEU A 26 16.73 0.20 -0.98
CA LEU A 26 15.52 -0.61 -1.20
C LEU A 26 15.77 -1.72 -2.23
N GLU A 27 16.33 -1.38 -3.40
CA GLU A 27 16.64 -2.34 -4.45
C GLU A 27 17.58 -3.44 -3.94
N THR A 28 18.57 -3.08 -3.11
CA THR A 28 19.52 -4.03 -2.54
C THR A 28 18.82 -4.93 -1.52
N ALA A 29 18.23 -4.36 -0.48
CA ALA A 29 17.66 -5.13 0.63
C ALA A 29 16.51 -6.04 0.17
N LEU A 30 15.53 -5.48 -0.54
CA LEU A 30 14.40 -6.26 -1.04
C LEU A 30 14.83 -7.25 -2.15
N GLY A 31 15.79 -6.87 -2.99
CA GLY A 31 16.32 -7.73 -4.04
C GLY A 31 17.05 -8.96 -3.53
N GLU A 32 17.74 -8.88 -2.39
CA GLU A 32 18.37 -10.04 -1.74
C GLU A 32 17.32 -11.07 -1.32
N HIS A 33 16.28 -10.63 -0.63
CA HIS A 33 15.17 -11.49 -0.22
C HIS A 33 14.42 -12.06 -1.43
N ALA A 34 14.11 -11.23 -2.42
CA ALA A 34 13.39 -11.64 -3.62
C ALA A 34 14.12 -12.74 -4.41
N ARG A 35 15.42 -12.59 -4.63
CA ARG A 35 16.24 -13.61 -5.32
C ARG A 35 16.32 -14.92 -4.53
N ALA A 36 16.45 -14.86 -3.22
CA ALA A 36 16.45 -16.06 -2.38
C ALA A 36 15.14 -16.85 -2.51
N ILE A 37 14.01 -16.14 -2.47
CA ILE A 37 12.68 -16.74 -2.60
C ILE A 37 12.43 -17.26 -4.02
N GLU A 38 12.84 -16.54 -5.05
CA GLU A 38 12.74 -16.99 -6.44
C GLU A 38 13.51 -18.29 -6.68
N ASN A 39 14.71 -18.42 -6.12
CA ASN A 39 15.50 -19.65 -6.20
C ASN A 39 14.77 -20.84 -5.54
N ILE A 40 14.15 -20.63 -4.36
CA ILE A 40 13.34 -21.65 -3.69
C ILE A 40 12.12 -22.03 -4.56
N ALA A 41 11.42 -21.03 -5.09
CA ALA A 41 10.26 -21.24 -5.95
C ALA A 41 10.61 -22.03 -7.23
N GLY A 42 11.75 -21.73 -7.85
CA GLY A 42 12.25 -22.50 -9.01
C GLY A 42 12.58 -23.96 -8.67
N ASN A 43 13.06 -24.23 -7.46
CA ASN A 43 13.28 -25.61 -7.01
C ASN A 43 11.96 -26.35 -6.77
N ILE A 44 10.97 -25.69 -6.17
CA ILE A 44 9.63 -26.24 -5.97
C ILE A 44 8.97 -26.54 -7.33
N GLU A 45 9.08 -25.66 -8.32
CA GLU A 45 8.57 -25.88 -9.67
C GLU A 45 9.13 -27.17 -10.28
N LYS A 46 10.45 -27.38 -10.18
CA LYS A 46 11.12 -28.59 -10.67
C LYS A 46 10.63 -29.87 -9.99
N GLN A 47 10.35 -29.81 -8.68
CA GLN A 47 9.95 -30.97 -7.88
C GLN A 47 8.47 -31.30 -8.02
N THR A 48 7.61 -30.30 -8.18
CA THR A 48 6.15 -30.46 -8.08
C THR A 48 5.43 -30.37 -9.43
N ARG A 49 6.09 -29.89 -10.47
CA ARG A 49 5.50 -29.53 -11.78
C ARG A 49 4.52 -28.34 -11.71
N TRP A 50 4.36 -27.69 -10.55
CA TRP A 50 3.62 -26.44 -10.43
C TRP A 50 4.43 -25.29 -11.03
N LYS A 51 3.82 -24.57 -11.98
CA LYS A 51 4.50 -23.48 -12.66
C LYS A 51 4.66 -22.27 -11.73
N TYR A 52 5.88 -21.80 -11.56
CA TYR A 52 6.15 -20.54 -10.87
C TYR A 52 5.69 -19.35 -11.72
N ALA A 53 4.65 -18.64 -11.26
CA ALA A 53 4.08 -17.50 -11.96
C ALA A 53 4.81 -16.19 -11.68
N GLY A 54 5.50 -16.08 -10.56
CA GLY A 54 6.24 -14.90 -10.13
C GLY A 54 6.07 -14.57 -8.65
N LEU A 55 6.76 -13.54 -8.21
CA LEU A 55 6.75 -13.01 -6.86
C LEU A 55 6.08 -11.64 -6.84
N ASP A 56 5.12 -11.44 -5.94
CA ASP A 56 4.60 -10.12 -5.62
C ASP A 56 5.53 -9.46 -4.60
N LEU A 57 6.18 -8.39 -5.01
CA LEU A 57 7.17 -7.66 -4.21
C LEU A 57 6.54 -6.59 -3.31
N SER A 58 5.22 -6.45 -3.32
CA SER A 58 4.54 -5.42 -2.53
C SER A 58 4.89 -5.56 -1.04
N PRO A 59 5.41 -4.51 -0.40
CA PRO A 59 5.77 -4.54 1.02
C PRO A 59 4.51 -4.36 1.88
N ALA A 60 3.72 -5.42 2.00
CA ALA A 60 2.50 -5.41 2.77
C ALA A 60 2.80 -5.07 4.24
N PRO A 61 2.15 -4.06 4.83
CA PRO A 61 2.22 -3.79 6.26
C PRO A 61 1.32 -4.74 7.06
N LEU A 62 1.56 -4.80 8.36
CA LEU A 62 0.63 -5.37 9.31
C LEU A 62 0.76 -4.66 10.65
N LYS A 63 -0.24 -3.86 11.00
CA LYS A 63 -0.34 -3.13 12.28
C LYS A 63 0.92 -2.32 12.60
N GLU A 64 1.73 -2.76 13.56
CA GLU A 64 2.98 -2.09 14.00
C GLU A 64 4.06 -2.09 12.93
N VAL A 65 4.08 -3.10 12.09
CA VAL A 65 5.00 -3.17 10.94
C VAL A 65 4.44 -2.27 9.84
N SER A 66 4.65 -0.96 10.02
CA SER A 66 3.93 0.11 9.34
C SER A 66 4.73 0.69 8.17
N ILE A 67 4.13 0.64 6.99
CA ILE A 67 4.65 1.34 5.81
C ILE A 67 4.43 2.86 5.93
N GLY A 68 3.34 3.27 6.58
CA GLY A 68 3.10 4.67 6.88
C GLY A 68 4.19 5.27 7.77
N ALA A 69 4.61 4.54 8.82
CA ALA A 69 5.71 4.96 9.68
C ALA A 69 7.06 5.01 8.93
N ALA A 70 7.31 4.08 8.03
CA ALA A 70 8.51 4.08 7.19
C ALA A 70 8.58 5.33 6.31
N ILE A 71 7.47 5.71 5.68
CA ILE A 71 7.36 6.93 4.87
C ILE A 71 7.55 8.18 5.73
N GLU A 72 6.94 8.26 6.92
CA GLU A 72 7.12 9.38 7.84
C GLU A 72 8.58 9.50 8.33
N GLY A 73 9.19 8.37 8.63
CA GLY A 73 10.61 8.32 9.02
C GLY A 73 11.54 8.86 7.94
N PHE A 74 11.25 8.60 6.67
CA PHE A 74 12.01 9.09 5.53
C PHE A 74 11.73 10.56 5.22
N THR A 75 10.46 10.95 5.11
CA THR A 75 10.05 12.31 4.74
C THR A 75 10.18 13.32 5.86
N LYS A 76 10.32 12.88 7.11
CA LYS A 76 10.27 13.68 8.34
C LYS A 76 8.98 14.50 8.47
N ALA A 77 7.91 14.00 7.87
CA ALA A 77 6.58 14.63 7.87
C ALA A 77 5.49 13.58 8.05
N LYS A 78 4.31 13.99 8.51
CA LYS A 78 3.16 13.08 8.63
C LYS A 78 2.74 12.55 7.26
N PHE A 79 2.36 11.27 7.20
CA PHE A 79 1.75 10.70 6.01
C PHE A 79 0.50 11.51 5.61
N GLY A 80 0.38 11.81 4.32
CA GLY A 80 -0.61 12.76 3.79
C GLY A 80 -0.05 14.15 3.54
N SER A 81 1.11 14.51 4.13
CA SER A 81 1.79 15.77 3.85
C SER A 81 2.57 15.72 2.54
N SER A 82 3.05 16.89 2.08
CA SER A 82 3.97 17.01 0.94
C SER A 82 5.19 16.10 1.15
N GLY A 83 5.61 15.41 0.09
CA GLY A 83 6.66 14.38 0.12
C GLY A 83 6.13 12.94 0.16
N THR A 84 4.91 12.70 0.65
CA THR A 84 4.30 11.36 0.69
C THR A 84 4.24 10.72 -0.70
N MET A 85 3.74 11.45 -1.70
CA MET A 85 3.65 10.96 -3.09
C MET A 85 5.04 10.63 -3.67
N THR A 86 6.03 11.47 -3.40
CA THR A 86 7.42 11.25 -3.85
C THR A 86 7.99 9.97 -3.22
N ALA A 87 7.79 9.76 -1.92
CA ALA A 87 8.22 8.55 -1.24
C ALA A 87 7.51 7.30 -1.79
N ALA A 88 6.21 7.40 -2.04
CA ALA A 88 5.44 6.30 -2.64
C ALA A 88 5.95 5.93 -4.05
N ALA A 89 6.22 6.92 -4.88
CA ALA A 89 6.80 6.72 -6.21
C ALA A 89 8.18 6.06 -6.15
N LEU A 90 9.04 6.52 -5.23
CA LEU A 90 10.37 6.00 -5.02
C LEU A 90 10.35 4.52 -4.62
N ILE A 91 9.51 4.15 -3.65
CA ILE A 91 9.38 2.77 -3.20
C ILE A 91 8.92 1.87 -4.36
N THR A 92 7.86 2.28 -5.08
CA THR A 92 7.33 1.52 -6.21
C THR A 92 8.37 1.37 -7.33
N ALA A 93 9.12 2.43 -7.65
CA ALA A 93 10.19 2.39 -8.64
C ALA A 93 11.31 1.42 -8.24
N ALA A 94 11.71 1.41 -6.97
CA ALA A 94 12.71 0.48 -6.46
C ALA A 94 12.25 -0.99 -6.60
N LEU A 95 10.98 -1.28 -6.27
CA LEU A 95 10.42 -2.62 -6.44
C LEU A 95 10.43 -3.08 -7.89
N HIS A 96 10.03 -2.21 -8.83
CA HIS A 96 10.03 -2.53 -10.25
C HIS A 96 11.44 -2.75 -10.83
N ALA A 97 12.47 -2.16 -10.23
CA ALA A 97 13.86 -2.31 -10.65
C ALA A 97 14.49 -3.65 -10.21
N ILE A 98 13.87 -4.41 -9.30
CA ILE A 98 14.39 -5.68 -8.82
C ILE A 98 14.29 -6.74 -9.93
N PRO A 99 15.41 -7.37 -10.37
CA PRO A 99 15.45 -8.26 -11.51
C PRO A 99 15.05 -9.70 -11.14
N VAL A 100 13.77 -9.89 -10.77
CA VAL A 100 13.14 -11.20 -10.55
C VAL A 100 11.86 -11.29 -11.38
N LYS A 101 11.31 -12.48 -11.54
CA LYS A 101 10.01 -12.64 -12.20
C LYS A 101 8.91 -12.11 -11.29
N GLN A 102 8.39 -10.95 -11.64
CA GLN A 102 7.34 -10.26 -10.87
C GLN A 102 5.95 -10.72 -11.30
N ALA A 103 5.03 -10.74 -10.34
CA ALA A 103 3.60 -11.01 -10.49
C ALA A 103 2.79 -10.18 -9.48
N GLY A 104 1.47 -10.20 -9.59
CA GLY A 104 0.61 -9.41 -8.70
C GLY A 104 0.80 -7.91 -8.90
N TYR A 105 0.71 -7.15 -7.83
CA TYR A 105 0.85 -5.69 -7.88
C TYR A 105 2.30 -5.24 -7.99
N SER A 106 3.21 -5.91 -7.29
CA SER A 106 4.65 -5.59 -7.24
C SER A 106 4.95 -4.10 -7.07
N GLY A 107 4.24 -3.44 -6.16
CA GLY A 107 4.35 -2.02 -5.88
C GLY A 107 3.92 -1.67 -4.47
N LEU A 108 4.09 -0.41 -4.07
CA LEU A 108 3.71 0.02 -2.72
C LEU A 108 2.23 -0.23 -2.45
N MET A 109 1.91 -0.82 -1.29
CA MET A 109 0.57 -0.97 -0.76
C MET A 109 0.32 0.02 0.38
N LEU A 110 -0.85 0.66 0.38
CA LEU A 110 -1.24 1.67 1.38
C LEU A 110 -2.63 1.32 1.99
N PRO A 111 -2.76 0.16 2.64
CA PRO A 111 -4.03 -0.29 3.21
C PRO A 111 -4.33 0.48 4.50
N ILE A 112 -5.34 1.36 4.46
CA ILE A 112 -5.63 2.29 5.57
C ILE A 112 -5.88 1.54 6.89
N LEU A 113 -6.62 0.45 6.88
CA LEU A 113 -6.96 -0.26 8.12
C LEU A 113 -6.03 -1.43 8.46
N GLU A 114 -4.98 -1.70 7.70
CA GLU A 114 -4.02 -2.78 8.02
C GLU A 114 -2.71 -2.25 8.62
N ASP A 115 -2.62 -0.90 8.81
CA ASP A 115 -1.42 -0.19 9.23
C ASP A 115 -1.78 0.87 10.30
N TYR A 116 -1.16 0.80 11.48
CA TYR A 116 -1.48 1.71 12.59
C TYR A 116 -1.21 3.18 12.26
N THR A 117 -0.16 3.48 11.51
CA THR A 117 0.14 4.86 11.14
C THR A 117 -0.86 5.38 10.13
N LEU A 118 -1.18 4.60 9.10
CA LEU A 118 -2.17 4.99 8.10
C LEU A 118 -3.56 5.19 8.73
N ALA A 119 -4.02 4.25 9.57
CA ALA A 119 -5.29 4.36 10.29
C ALA A 119 -5.35 5.58 11.21
N ARG A 120 -4.23 5.91 11.88
CA ARG A 120 -4.10 7.12 12.70
C ARG A 120 -4.18 8.37 11.84
N ARG A 121 -3.47 8.44 10.71
CA ARG A 121 -3.50 9.60 9.83
C ARG A 121 -4.85 9.79 9.15
N TRP A 122 -5.52 8.69 8.85
CA TRP A 122 -6.91 8.73 8.41
C TRP A 122 -7.83 9.32 9.49
N THR A 123 -7.74 8.85 10.74
CA THR A 123 -8.50 9.38 11.86
C THR A 123 -8.21 10.86 12.13
N GLU A 124 -6.96 11.30 12.01
CA GLU A 124 -6.52 12.71 12.13
C GLU A 124 -6.92 13.56 10.91
N ARG A 125 -7.42 12.95 9.83
CA ARG A 125 -7.75 13.61 8.56
C ARG A 125 -6.55 14.31 7.89
N THR A 126 -5.34 13.83 8.15
CA THR A 126 -4.13 14.26 7.43
C THR A 126 -4.02 13.62 6.05
N VAL A 127 -4.78 12.55 5.82
CA VAL A 127 -4.99 11.92 4.52
C VAL A 127 -6.49 11.68 4.30
N THR A 128 -6.96 11.93 3.09
CA THR A 128 -8.34 11.75 2.64
C THR A 128 -8.43 10.75 1.49
N VAL A 129 -9.65 10.37 1.10
CA VAL A 129 -9.84 9.48 -0.06
C VAL A 129 -9.27 10.07 -1.35
N ASP A 130 -9.40 11.40 -1.55
CA ASP A 130 -8.87 12.07 -2.75
C ASP A 130 -7.34 12.03 -2.81
N GLN A 131 -6.68 12.18 -1.65
CA GLN A 131 -5.23 12.01 -1.58
C GLN A 131 -4.82 10.56 -1.83
N MET A 132 -5.56 9.58 -1.29
CA MET A 132 -5.31 8.17 -1.59
C MET A 132 -5.51 7.86 -3.07
N LEU A 133 -6.53 8.46 -3.71
CA LEU A 133 -6.72 8.38 -5.15
C LEU A 133 -5.52 8.98 -5.90
N ALA A 134 -5.03 10.15 -5.50
CA ALA A 134 -3.83 10.75 -6.08
C ALA A 134 -2.60 9.86 -5.91
N TYR A 135 -2.40 9.25 -4.73
CA TYR A 135 -1.29 8.32 -4.50
C TYR A 135 -1.41 7.03 -5.32
N SER A 136 -2.64 6.66 -5.73
CA SER A 136 -2.87 5.53 -6.63
C SER A 136 -2.20 5.68 -7.99
N ALA A 137 -1.84 6.90 -8.38
CA ALA A 137 -1.04 7.13 -9.58
C ALA A 137 0.37 6.52 -9.49
N VAL A 138 0.94 6.44 -8.30
CA VAL A 138 2.33 6.05 -8.04
C VAL A 138 2.49 4.82 -7.14
N CYS A 139 1.48 4.41 -6.38
CA CYS A 139 1.49 3.19 -5.57
C CYS A 139 1.25 1.94 -6.43
N GLY A 140 1.27 0.75 -5.82
CA GLY A 140 1.04 -0.53 -6.51
C GLY A 140 -0.42 -0.93 -6.66
N THR A 141 -1.27 -0.57 -5.70
CA THR A 141 -2.60 -1.18 -5.55
C THR A 141 -3.77 -0.30 -5.98
N GLY A 142 -3.81 0.95 -5.54
CA GLY A 142 -5.01 1.79 -5.71
C GLY A 142 -5.59 2.25 -4.36
N LEU A 143 -6.92 2.33 -4.27
CA LEU A 143 -7.62 2.55 -2.99
C LEU A 143 -7.64 1.25 -2.21
N ASP A 144 -7.05 1.24 -1.02
CA ASP A 144 -6.79 0.00 -0.32
C ASP A 144 -7.30 0.04 1.13
N VAL A 145 -8.28 -0.81 1.43
CA VAL A 145 -8.99 -0.94 2.72
C VAL A 145 -9.46 0.42 3.24
N ILE A 146 -10.19 1.14 2.38
CA ILE A 146 -10.73 2.47 2.70
C ILE A 146 -12.00 2.33 3.54
N PRO A 147 -12.01 2.76 4.81
CA PRO A 147 -13.21 2.71 5.63
C PRO A 147 -14.17 3.83 5.25
N LEU A 148 -15.42 3.45 4.99
CA LEU A 148 -16.47 4.35 4.55
C LEU A 148 -17.68 4.31 5.52
N PRO A 149 -18.43 5.41 5.67
CA PRO A 149 -19.70 5.37 6.38
C PRO A 149 -20.63 4.30 5.80
N GLY A 150 -21.36 3.59 6.66
CA GLY A 150 -22.25 2.51 6.25
C GLY A 150 -23.52 2.98 5.53
N ASP A 151 -23.82 4.27 5.61
CA ASP A 151 -24.92 4.95 4.91
C ASP A 151 -24.47 5.64 3.60
N ILE A 152 -23.26 5.31 3.10
CA ILE A 152 -22.79 5.76 1.80
C ILE A 152 -23.76 5.34 0.69
N SER A 153 -24.07 6.24 -0.22
CA SER A 153 -25.00 5.95 -1.31
C SER A 153 -24.30 5.18 -2.47
N VAL A 154 -25.11 4.50 -3.27
CA VAL A 154 -24.61 3.80 -4.49
C VAL A 154 -23.97 4.79 -5.43
N GLU A 155 -24.56 5.97 -5.61
CA GLU A 155 -24.03 7.02 -6.48
C GLU A 155 -22.69 7.57 -6.02
N GLN A 156 -22.44 7.62 -4.69
CA GLN A 156 -21.12 7.99 -4.16
C GLN A 156 -20.07 6.90 -4.46
N LEU A 157 -20.43 5.63 -4.28
CA LEU A 157 -19.54 4.52 -4.64
C LEU A 157 -19.24 4.47 -6.14
N GLU A 158 -20.25 4.69 -6.98
CA GLU A 158 -20.09 4.77 -8.44
C GLU A 158 -19.09 5.87 -8.84
N ARG A 159 -19.18 7.06 -8.23
CA ARG A 159 -18.23 8.14 -8.48
C ARG A 159 -16.80 7.76 -8.08
N MET A 160 -16.61 7.20 -6.89
CA MET A 160 -15.28 6.76 -6.42
C MET A 160 -14.67 5.68 -7.32
N ILE A 161 -15.48 4.70 -7.74
CA ILE A 161 -15.05 3.65 -8.67
C ILE A 161 -14.76 4.23 -10.05
N GLY A 162 -15.56 5.18 -10.50
CA GLY A 162 -15.38 5.89 -11.78
C GLY A 162 -14.06 6.65 -11.81
N ASP A 163 -13.72 7.37 -10.76
CA ASP A 163 -12.44 8.09 -10.65
C ASP A 163 -11.25 7.12 -10.64
N MET A 164 -11.35 6.01 -9.91
CA MET A 164 -10.33 4.96 -9.93
C MET A 164 -10.17 4.35 -11.33
N ALA A 165 -11.27 4.04 -12.00
CA ALA A 165 -11.24 3.49 -13.37
C ALA A 165 -10.64 4.50 -14.36
N THR A 166 -10.98 5.78 -14.24
CA THR A 166 -10.41 6.85 -15.06
C THR A 166 -8.89 6.92 -14.90
N LEU A 167 -8.40 6.87 -13.65
CA LEU A 167 -6.98 6.88 -13.35
C LEU A 167 -6.28 5.64 -13.91
N ALA A 168 -6.85 4.45 -13.73
CA ALA A 168 -6.32 3.20 -14.22
C ALA A 168 -6.18 3.20 -15.76
N VAL A 169 -7.22 3.63 -16.47
CA VAL A 169 -7.21 3.74 -17.92
C VAL A 169 -6.20 4.78 -18.40
N LYS A 170 -6.18 5.97 -17.78
CA LYS A 170 -5.25 7.05 -18.15
C LYS A 170 -3.78 6.65 -18.01
N LEU A 171 -3.46 5.89 -16.97
CA LEU A 171 -2.09 5.48 -16.67
C LEU A 171 -1.71 4.12 -17.28
N HIS A 172 -2.64 3.44 -17.96
CA HIS A 172 -2.47 2.04 -18.41
C HIS A 172 -1.98 1.13 -17.28
N LYS A 173 -2.55 1.30 -16.09
CA LYS A 173 -2.12 0.65 -14.86
C LYS A 173 -3.28 -0.11 -14.23
N PRO A 174 -3.13 -1.41 -13.89
CA PRO A 174 -4.13 -2.10 -13.12
C PRO A 174 -4.22 -1.50 -11.72
N LEU A 175 -5.41 -1.10 -11.31
CA LEU A 175 -5.72 -0.58 -9.98
C LEU A 175 -6.92 -1.33 -9.41
N SER A 176 -6.96 -1.46 -8.09
CA SER A 176 -8.10 -2.02 -7.37
C SER A 176 -8.65 -1.01 -6.35
N ALA A 177 -9.89 -1.22 -5.95
CA ALA A 177 -10.52 -0.46 -4.89
C ALA A 177 -11.11 -1.43 -3.86
N ARG A 178 -10.47 -1.57 -2.70
CA ARG A 178 -11.02 -2.24 -1.52
C ARG A 178 -11.73 -1.18 -0.67
N LEU A 179 -13.02 -1.00 -0.89
CA LEU A 179 -13.87 -0.06 -0.16
C LEU A 179 -14.66 -0.82 0.91
N LEU A 180 -14.68 -0.30 2.13
CA LEU A 180 -15.30 -0.92 3.30
C LEU A 180 -16.41 -0.02 3.87
N PRO A 181 -17.64 -0.06 3.33
CA PRO A 181 -18.80 0.53 4.00
C PRO A 181 -19.06 -0.21 5.32
N VAL A 182 -19.02 0.50 6.44
CA VAL A 182 -19.14 -0.09 7.78
C VAL A 182 -20.59 -0.03 8.22
N ALA A 183 -21.31 -1.14 8.09
CA ALA A 183 -22.72 -1.22 8.40
C ALA A 183 -23.05 -0.69 9.81
N GLY A 184 -24.09 0.17 9.92
CA GLY A 184 -24.54 0.75 11.18
C GLY A 184 -23.68 1.89 11.71
N LYS A 185 -22.57 2.25 11.07
CA LYS A 185 -21.70 3.37 11.45
C LYS A 185 -21.84 4.53 10.47
N LYS A 186 -21.79 5.75 11.01
CA LYS A 186 -21.87 7.01 10.26
C LYS A 186 -20.51 7.72 10.23
N ALA A 187 -20.43 8.75 9.43
CA ALA A 187 -19.29 9.66 9.45
C ALA A 187 -19.01 10.19 10.86
N SER A 188 -17.75 10.31 11.23
CA SER A 188 -17.21 10.70 12.54
C SER A 188 -17.34 9.62 13.62
N GLU A 189 -17.96 8.48 13.36
CA GLU A 189 -17.94 7.34 14.28
C GLU A 189 -16.69 6.49 14.06
N ARG A 190 -16.27 5.79 15.13
CA ARG A 190 -15.14 4.87 15.09
C ARG A 190 -15.61 3.48 14.69
N THR A 191 -14.82 2.80 13.86
CA THR A 191 -15.01 1.38 13.56
C THR A 191 -14.73 0.53 14.81
N GLU A 192 -15.31 -0.66 14.87
CA GLU A 192 -15.21 -1.59 16.01
C GLU A 192 -14.98 -3.02 15.48
N PHE A 193 -13.98 -3.17 14.59
CA PHE A 193 -13.60 -4.48 14.07
C PHE A 193 -12.89 -5.30 15.15
N GLU A 194 -13.30 -6.54 15.32
CA GLU A 194 -12.60 -7.54 16.13
C GLU A 194 -11.63 -8.41 15.29
N ASP A 195 -11.42 -8.01 14.04
CA ASP A 195 -10.55 -8.71 13.10
C ASP A 195 -9.06 -8.57 13.50
N PRO A 196 -8.27 -9.66 13.53
CA PRO A 196 -6.88 -9.61 13.93
C PRO A 196 -5.98 -8.81 12.98
N PHE A 197 -6.41 -8.59 11.74
CA PHE A 197 -5.63 -7.87 10.73
C PHE A 197 -6.04 -6.39 10.62
N LEU A 198 -7.23 -6.01 11.07
CA LEU A 198 -7.72 -4.64 10.95
C LEU A 198 -7.41 -3.78 12.17
N VAL A 199 -7.19 -2.50 11.92
CA VAL A 199 -7.01 -1.42 12.90
C VAL A 199 -8.26 -0.55 12.88
N ASN A 200 -8.81 -0.22 14.05
CA ASN A 200 -9.97 0.64 14.13
C ASN A 200 -9.61 2.12 13.92
N ALA A 201 -10.37 2.79 13.08
CA ALA A 201 -10.20 4.19 12.70
C ALA A 201 -11.55 4.95 12.72
N THR A 202 -11.50 6.28 12.72
CA THR A 202 -12.69 7.12 12.60
C THR A 202 -13.10 7.26 11.14
N LEU A 203 -14.34 7.04 10.83
CA LEU A 203 -14.92 7.20 9.49
C LEU A 203 -14.93 8.67 9.09
N GLN A 204 -14.39 8.99 7.93
CA GLN A 204 -14.41 10.36 7.43
C GLN A 204 -15.75 10.66 6.75
N PRO A 205 -16.28 11.89 6.87
CA PRO A 205 -17.37 12.34 6.02
C PRO A 205 -16.86 12.42 4.56
N LEU A 206 -17.70 11.98 3.65
CA LEU A 206 -17.45 12.09 2.21
C LEU A 206 -18.09 13.38 1.67
N PRO A 207 -17.48 14.06 0.70
CA PRO A 207 -18.05 15.23 0.06
C PRO A 207 -19.27 14.91 -0.81
#